data_f763464db78e354fd7cb10ec8945e3e8
#
_entry.id   f763464db78e354fd7cb10ec8945e3e8
#
_cell.length_a   1.000
_cell.length_b   1.000
_cell.length_c   1.000
_cell.angle_alpha   90.00
_cell.angle_beta   90.00
_cell.angle_gamma   90.00
#
_symmetry.space_group_name_H-M   'P 1'
#
loop_
_entity.id
_entity.type
_entity.pdbx_description
1 polymer ?
#
loop_
_entity_poly.entity_id
_entity_poly.type
_entity_poly.pdbx_seq_one_letter_code
_entity_poly.pdbx_strand_id
1 'polypeptide(L)'
;MLKKILFITFALSIAIFLWFAAFYFIQKGNELARFTNEPAEIADVYAAGRPAHFETVGKSGNWHRGDVQFMAEGNRPIVLKAYPVNTAERDILMTGGSIKRQYLVAEPQIIKRLDPEDDSFMEYAMAAVFFACSLLSFWALFAVFGRKPKQIEPGS
;
A
#
# COMPACT_ATOMS: atom_id res chain seq x y z
N MET A 1 -25.99 -2.23 -29.00
CA MET A 1 -25.05 -1.13 -28.86
C MET A 1 -24.72 -0.88 -27.37
N LEU A 2 -25.70 -0.71 -26.52
CA LEU A 2 -25.54 -0.42 -25.07
C LEU A 2 -24.66 -1.46 -24.32
N LYS A 3 -24.84 -2.77 -24.53
CA LYS A 3 -24.04 -3.81 -23.87
C LYS A 3 -22.55 -3.73 -24.21
N LYS A 4 -22.19 -3.34 -25.43
CA LYS A 4 -20.78 -3.17 -25.82
C LYS A 4 -20.17 -1.94 -25.14
N ILE A 5 -20.90 -0.84 -25.06
CA ILE A 5 -20.44 0.39 -24.37
C ILE A 5 -20.22 0.09 -22.90
N LEU A 6 -21.18 -0.59 -22.24
CA LEU A 6 -21.08 -0.95 -20.83
C LEU A 6 -19.84 -1.82 -20.56
N PHE A 7 -19.59 -2.83 -21.41
CA PHE A 7 -18.43 -3.71 -21.31
C PHE A 7 -17.11 -2.94 -21.43
N ILE A 8 -17.03 -2.01 -22.39
CA ILE A 8 -15.85 -1.18 -22.62
C ILE A 8 -15.56 -0.31 -21.42
N THR A 9 -16.59 0.40 -20.93
CA THR A 9 -16.46 1.29 -19.77
C THR A 9 -15.99 0.50 -18.54
N PHE A 10 -16.56 -0.69 -18.32
CA PHE A 10 -16.17 -1.54 -17.19
C PHE A 10 -14.73 -2.04 -17.30
N ALA A 11 -14.33 -2.54 -18.48
CA ALA A 11 -12.96 -3.03 -18.69
C ALA A 11 -11.93 -1.89 -18.58
N LEU A 12 -12.24 -0.70 -19.08
CA LEU A 12 -11.38 0.47 -18.96
C LEU A 12 -11.23 0.90 -17.48
N SER A 13 -12.32 0.89 -16.73
CA SER A 13 -12.29 1.22 -15.30
C SER A 13 -11.41 0.24 -14.51
N ILE A 14 -11.49 -1.06 -14.82
CA ILE A 14 -10.62 -2.07 -14.21
C ILE A 14 -9.15 -1.81 -14.58
N ALA A 15 -8.84 -1.56 -15.85
CA ALA A 15 -7.48 -1.32 -16.29
C ALA A 15 -6.87 -0.09 -15.60
N ILE A 16 -7.63 0.99 -15.46
CA ILE A 16 -7.21 2.21 -14.75
C ILE A 16 -6.97 1.91 -13.27
N PHE A 17 -7.88 1.17 -12.61
CA PHE A 17 -7.72 0.80 -11.22
C PHE A 17 -6.46 -0.03 -10.99
N LEU A 18 -6.19 -1.04 -11.84
CA LEU A 18 -4.99 -1.87 -11.78
C LEU A 18 -3.71 -1.07 -11.99
N TRP A 19 -3.74 -0.06 -12.86
CA TRP A 19 -2.63 0.87 -13.06
C TRP A 19 -2.32 1.67 -11.79
N PHE A 20 -3.33 2.24 -11.16
CA PHE A 20 -3.15 2.96 -9.88
C PHE A 20 -2.65 2.04 -8.78
N ALA A 21 -3.14 0.80 -8.70
CA ALA A 21 -2.66 -0.19 -7.75
C ALA A 21 -1.17 -0.51 -7.99
N ALA A 22 -0.76 -0.74 -9.23
CA ALA A 22 0.64 -0.98 -9.57
C ALA A 22 1.53 0.19 -9.15
N PHE A 23 1.11 1.42 -9.45
CA PHE A 23 1.85 2.62 -9.05
C PHE A 23 1.99 2.76 -7.53
N TYR A 24 0.92 2.49 -6.78
CA TYR A 24 0.95 2.47 -5.31
C TYR A 24 1.99 1.48 -4.77
N PHE A 25 2.01 0.24 -5.31
CA PHE A 25 2.98 -0.78 -4.88
C PHE A 25 4.42 -0.43 -5.25
N ILE A 26 4.66 0.23 -6.40
CA ILE A 26 5.98 0.74 -6.75
C ILE A 26 6.44 1.80 -5.74
N GLN A 27 5.60 2.75 -5.39
CA GLN A 27 5.95 3.79 -4.42
C GLN A 27 6.27 3.17 -3.06
N LYS A 28 5.46 2.23 -2.60
CA LYS A 28 5.67 1.53 -1.34
C LYS A 28 6.95 0.69 -1.36
N GLY A 29 7.22 -0.03 -2.46
CA GLY A 29 8.47 -0.77 -2.65
C GLY A 29 9.70 0.14 -2.61
N ASN A 30 9.65 1.30 -3.27
CA ASN A 30 10.72 2.29 -3.22
C ASN A 30 10.96 2.81 -1.80
N GLU A 31 9.91 3.07 -1.04
CA GLU A 31 10.00 3.50 0.35
C GLU A 31 10.66 2.42 1.23
N LEU A 32 10.25 1.16 1.08
CA LEU A 32 10.85 0.05 1.82
C LEU A 32 12.32 -0.21 1.42
N ALA A 33 12.66 -0.06 0.14
CA ALA A 33 14.03 -0.23 -0.36
C ALA A 33 14.98 0.82 0.23
N ARG A 34 14.49 2.00 0.63
CA ARG A 34 15.30 3.02 1.31
C ARG A 34 15.89 2.51 2.62
N PHE A 35 15.16 1.67 3.37
CA PHE A 35 15.66 1.09 4.63
C PHE A 35 16.83 0.10 4.45
N THR A 36 17.06 -0.37 3.23
CA THR A 36 18.23 -1.19 2.88
C THR A 36 19.39 -0.33 2.39
N ASN A 37 19.11 0.81 1.74
CA ASN A 37 20.10 1.62 1.04
C ASN A 37 20.53 2.89 1.81
N GLU A 38 19.72 3.34 2.77
CA GLU A 38 19.95 4.55 3.55
C GLU A 38 20.21 4.22 5.02
N PRO A 39 20.90 5.09 5.78
CA PRO A 39 21.08 4.91 7.22
C PRO A 39 19.74 4.83 7.93
N ALA A 40 19.53 3.74 8.66
CA ALA A 40 18.30 3.49 9.40
C ALA A 40 18.62 2.97 10.80
N GLU A 41 17.85 3.40 11.79
CA GLU A 41 18.02 3.04 13.20
C GLU A 41 16.73 2.43 13.78
N ILE A 42 16.89 1.72 14.89
CA ILE A 42 15.77 1.14 15.62
C ILE A 42 15.46 2.02 16.82
N ALA A 43 14.17 2.36 16.95
CA ALA A 43 13.66 3.11 18.09
C ALA A 43 12.55 2.34 18.83
N ASP A 44 12.44 2.60 20.11
CA ASP A 44 11.28 2.24 20.91
C ASP A 44 10.20 3.30 20.75
N VAL A 45 9.06 2.87 20.20
CA VAL A 45 7.91 3.73 19.92
C VAL A 45 6.85 3.54 21.00
N TYR A 46 6.37 4.63 21.56
CA TYR A 46 5.39 4.71 22.63
C TYR A 46 4.11 5.37 22.15
N ALA A 47 3.00 5.18 22.85
CA ALA A 47 1.80 5.97 22.61
C ALA A 47 2.07 7.45 22.92
N ALA A 48 1.62 8.35 22.04
CA ALA A 48 1.70 9.79 22.27
C ALA A 48 0.47 10.24 23.08
N GLY A 49 0.77 10.89 24.22
CA GLY A 49 -0.27 11.39 25.13
C GLY A 49 -0.72 10.38 26.20
N ARG A 50 -1.33 10.93 27.26
CA ARG A 50 -1.95 10.14 28.35
C ARG A 50 -3.31 10.77 28.68
N PRO A 51 -4.40 9.97 28.57
CA PRO A 51 -4.47 8.57 28.18
C PRO A 51 -4.17 8.35 26.69
N ALA A 52 -3.58 7.20 26.36
CA ALA A 52 -3.39 6.77 24.98
C ALA A 52 -4.76 6.52 24.32
N HIS A 53 -4.93 6.98 23.09
CA HIS A 53 -6.18 6.80 22.34
C HIS A 53 -5.90 6.13 20.99
N PHE A 54 -6.61 5.02 20.72
CA PHE A 54 -6.52 4.28 19.47
C PHE A 54 -7.91 4.00 18.93
N GLU A 55 -8.14 4.39 17.69
CA GLU A 55 -9.39 4.14 16.96
C GLU A 55 -9.30 2.85 16.14
N THR A 56 -10.33 2.01 16.20
CA THR A 56 -10.41 0.80 15.39
C THR A 56 -10.69 1.13 13.94
N VAL A 57 -9.91 0.53 13.02
CA VAL A 57 -10.03 0.74 11.58
C VAL A 57 -10.48 -0.53 10.88
N GLY A 58 -11.49 -0.39 10.02
CA GLY A 58 -12.02 -1.51 9.24
C GLY A 58 -12.98 -2.42 10.02
N LYS A 59 -13.61 -3.35 9.30
CA LYS A 59 -14.63 -4.26 9.85
C LYS A 59 -14.04 -5.43 10.64
N SER A 60 -12.78 -5.78 10.42
CA SER A 60 -12.12 -6.92 11.09
C SER A 60 -11.75 -6.65 12.55
N GLY A 61 -11.68 -5.38 12.96
CA GLY A 61 -11.26 -4.99 14.31
C GLY A 61 -9.77 -5.23 14.63
N ASN A 62 -8.98 -5.74 13.68
CA ASN A 62 -7.59 -6.14 13.93
C ASN A 62 -6.58 -4.98 13.79
N TRP A 63 -7.03 -3.86 13.23
CA TRP A 63 -6.19 -2.69 13.00
C TRP A 63 -6.72 -1.48 13.73
N HIS A 64 -5.80 -0.70 14.28
CA HIS A 64 -6.09 0.52 15.04
C HIS A 64 -5.20 1.65 14.55
N ARG A 65 -5.66 2.88 14.69
CA ARG A 65 -4.86 4.09 14.44
C ARG A 65 -4.80 4.92 15.71
N GLY A 66 -3.60 5.38 16.02
CA GLY A 66 -3.38 6.26 17.17
C GLY A 66 -2.11 7.07 16.99
N ASP A 67 -1.95 8.06 17.83
CA ASP A 67 -0.74 8.87 17.83
C ASP A 67 0.35 8.15 18.62
N VAL A 68 1.54 8.07 18.02
CA VAL A 68 2.71 7.45 18.62
C VAL A 68 3.90 8.40 18.60
N GLN A 69 4.86 8.18 19.50
CA GLN A 69 6.06 9.01 19.60
C GLN A 69 7.30 8.18 19.89
N PHE A 70 8.45 8.67 19.46
CA PHE A 70 9.76 8.10 19.78
C PHE A 70 10.84 9.18 19.79
N MET A 71 12.02 8.84 20.28
CA MET A 71 13.18 9.72 20.24
C MET A 71 14.08 9.30 19.09
N ALA A 72 14.27 10.18 18.12
CA ALA A 72 15.23 10.00 17.03
C ALA A 72 16.63 10.43 17.48
N GLU A 73 17.62 10.15 16.62
CA GLU A 73 19.02 10.56 16.82
C GLU A 73 19.12 12.04 17.24
N GLY A 74 20.04 12.33 18.16
CA GLY A 74 20.19 13.68 18.75
C GLY A 74 19.10 14.04 19.77
N ASN A 75 18.39 13.05 20.33
CA ASN A 75 17.34 13.23 21.34
C ASN A 75 16.15 14.09 20.86
N ARG A 76 15.84 14.01 19.57
CA ARG A 76 14.75 14.77 18.92
C ARG A 76 13.44 14.00 19.01
N PRO A 77 12.39 14.51 19.67
CA PRO A 77 11.09 13.83 19.74
C PRO A 77 10.38 13.90 18.39
N ILE A 78 9.93 12.74 17.92
CA ILE A 78 9.11 12.59 16.72
C ILE A 78 7.73 12.09 17.14
N VAL A 79 6.69 12.74 16.65
CA VAL A 79 5.29 12.33 16.86
C VAL A 79 4.68 11.99 15.52
N LEU A 80 4.17 10.77 15.40
CA LEU A 80 3.46 10.30 14.21
C LEU A 80 1.96 10.25 14.51
N LYS A 81 1.19 10.92 13.68
CA LYS A 81 -0.26 10.99 13.79
C LYS A 81 -0.95 9.82 13.09
N ALA A 82 -2.00 9.30 13.71
CA ALA A 82 -2.83 8.23 13.17
C ALA A 82 -2.04 7.00 12.66
N TYR A 83 -0.96 6.67 13.36
CA TYR A 83 -0.08 5.56 12.98
C TYR A 83 -0.81 4.22 13.12
N PRO A 84 -0.74 3.32 12.11
CA PRO A 84 -1.43 2.03 12.12
C PRO A 84 -0.69 1.02 13.00
N VAL A 85 -1.42 0.40 13.92
CA VAL A 85 -0.94 -0.68 14.79
C VAL A 85 -1.94 -1.84 14.77
N ASN A 86 -1.46 -3.06 14.98
CA ASN A 86 -2.36 -4.20 15.19
C ASN A 86 -2.86 -4.27 16.62
N THR A 87 -3.80 -5.17 16.91
CA THR A 87 -4.40 -5.32 18.25
C THR A 87 -3.37 -5.60 19.33
N ALA A 88 -2.39 -6.48 19.08
CA ALA A 88 -1.35 -6.81 20.06
C ALA A 88 -0.45 -5.60 20.37
N GLU A 89 -0.04 -4.87 19.35
CA GLU A 89 0.76 -3.66 19.49
C GLU A 89 -0.01 -2.55 20.24
N ARG A 90 -1.30 -2.38 19.88
CA ARG A 90 -2.18 -1.45 20.62
C ARG A 90 -2.20 -1.78 22.11
N ASP A 91 -2.37 -3.05 22.48
CA ASP A 91 -2.49 -3.47 23.87
C ASP A 91 -1.17 -3.20 24.64
N ILE A 92 -0.02 -3.42 24.01
CA ILE A 92 1.29 -3.04 24.56
C ILE A 92 1.37 -1.52 24.78
N LEU A 93 0.99 -0.73 23.79
CA LEU A 93 1.05 0.73 23.86
C LEU A 93 0.05 1.31 24.88
N MET A 94 -1.13 0.72 25.00
CA MET A 94 -2.15 1.12 25.98
C MET A 94 -1.71 0.87 27.42
N THR A 95 -0.90 -0.16 27.66
CA THR A 95 -0.33 -0.46 29.00
C THR A 95 0.92 0.37 29.32
N GLY A 96 1.34 1.26 28.42
CA GLY A 96 2.53 2.10 28.57
C GLY A 96 3.83 1.42 28.13
N GLY A 97 3.73 0.27 27.47
CA GLY A 97 4.87 -0.40 26.84
C GLY A 97 5.33 0.28 25.56
N SER A 98 6.36 -0.28 24.92
CA SER A 98 6.90 0.18 23.65
C SER A 98 6.86 -0.92 22.60
N ILE A 99 6.81 -0.52 21.34
CA ILE A 99 7.00 -1.38 20.17
C ILE A 99 8.24 -0.92 19.41
N LYS A 100 9.01 -1.88 18.87
CA LYS A 100 10.22 -1.54 18.10
C LYS A 100 9.89 -1.25 16.66
N ARG A 101 10.49 -0.18 16.13
CA ARG A 101 10.38 0.25 14.73
C ARG A 101 11.73 0.67 14.20
N GLN A 102 11.93 0.46 12.91
CA GLN A 102 13.07 1.02 12.20
C GLN A 102 12.65 2.34 11.54
N TYR A 103 13.48 3.37 11.64
CA TYR A 103 13.24 4.68 11.02
C TYR A 103 14.45 5.12 10.19
N LEU A 104 14.20 5.94 9.16
CA LEU A 104 15.26 6.55 8.37
C LEU A 104 15.85 7.77 9.12
N VAL A 105 17.16 7.80 9.28
CA VAL A 105 17.84 8.89 10.03
C VAL A 105 17.60 10.26 9.38
N ALA A 106 17.62 10.31 8.04
CA ALA A 106 17.37 11.54 7.29
C ALA A 106 15.92 12.01 7.36
N GLU A 107 14.96 11.07 7.41
CA GLU A 107 13.51 11.32 7.42
C GLU A 107 12.82 10.50 8.53
N PRO A 108 12.95 10.90 9.81
CA PRO A 108 12.47 10.08 10.93
C PRO A 108 10.97 9.82 10.97
N GLN A 109 10.17 10.55 10.18
CA GLN A 109 8.74 10.29 10.02
C GLN A 109 8.47 9.03 9.16
N ILE A 110 9.46 8.54 8.42
CA ILE A 110 9.36 7.30 7.66
C ILE A 110 9.84 6.16 8.54
N ILE A 111 8.88 5.34 9.02
CA ILE A 111 9.16 4.22 9.89
C ILE A 111 8.52 2.93 9.36
N LYS A 112 9.19 1.80 9.60
CA LYS A 112 8.65 0.47 9.27
C LYS A 112 8.68 -0.49 10.45
N ARG A 113 7.92 -1.58 10.34
CA ARG A 113 8.00 -2.72 11.23
C ARG A 113 9.32 -3.45 11.06
N LEU A 114 9.73 -4.18 12.09
CA LEU A 114 10.90 -5.07 12.03
C LEU A 114 10.55 -6.47 11.48
N ASP A 115 9.31 -6.67 11.05
CA ASP A 115 8.88 -7.96 10.52
C ASP A 115 9.58 -8.28 9.20
N PRO A 116 10.07 -9.53 9.03
CA PRO A 116 10.73 -9.96 7.79
C PRO A 116 9.80 -9.97 6.57
N GLU A 117 8.47 -9.87 6.76
CA GLU A 117 7.48 -9.80 5.68
C GLU A 117 7.40 -8.42 5.00
N ASP A 118 7.97 -7.37 5.61
CA ASP A 118 8.06 -6.03 4.99
C ASP A 118 9.24 -5.98 4.01
N ASP A 119 9.23 -6.85 3.01
CA ASP A 119 10.25 -6.89 1.96
C ASP A 119 9.80 -6.08 0.73
N SER A 120 10.65 -5.17 0.28
CA SER A 120 10.44 -4.40 -0.96
C SER A 120 10.22 -5.29 -2.18
N PHE A 121 10.79 -6.50 -2.20
CA PHE A 121 10.60 -7.47 -3.27
C PHE A 121 9.14 -7.86 -3.46
N MET A 122 8.41 -8.11 -2.37
CA MET A 122 6.98 -8.47 -2.44
C MET A 122 6.14 -7.33 -3.03
N GLU A 123 6.46 -6.08 -2.69
CA GLU A 123 5.76 -4.91 -3.23
C GLU A 123 6.02 -4.77 -4.74
N TYR A 124 7.25 -4.95 -5.20
CA TYR A 124 7.57 -4.94 -6.64
C TYR A 124 6.93 -6.12 -7.38
N ALA A 125 6.88 -7.31 -6.79
CA ALA A 125 6.22 -8.46 -7.38
C ALA A 125 4.71 -8.19 -7.55
N MET A 126 4.05 -7.62 -6.55
CA MET A 126 2.64 -7.20 -6.64
C MET A 126 2.44 -6.14 -7.71
N ALA A 127 3.31 -5.14 -7.80
CA ALA A 127 3.25 -4.12 -8.85
C ALA A 127 3.33 -4.76 -10.25
N ALA A 128 4.24 -5.70 -10.46
CA ALA A 128 4.40 -6.41 -11.73
C ALA A 128 3.14 -7.21 -12.12
N VAL A 129 2.51 -7.89 -11.15
CA VAL A 129 1.26 -8.62 -11.36
C VAL A 129 0.14 -7.66 -11.78
N PHE A 130 -0.07 -6.57 -11.06
CA PHE A 130 -1.11 -5.60 -11.40
C PHE A 130 -0.87 -4.95 -12.76
N PHE A 131 0.38 -4.65 -13.10
CA PHE A 131 0.74 -4.10 -14.41
C PHE A 131 0.45 -5.11 -15.53
N ALA A 132 0.84 -6.39 -15.37
CA ALA A 132 0.56 -7.43 -16.35
C ALA A 132 -0.96 -7.63 -16.54
N CYS A 133 -1.74 -7.65 -15.47
CA CYS A 133 -3.21 -7.74 -15.55
C CYS A 133 -3.82 -6.53 -16.25
N SER A 134 -3.27 -5.33 -16.05
CA SER A 134 -3.70 -4.13 -16.77
C SER A 134 -3.46 -4.26 -18.28
N LEU A 135 -2.27 -4.70 -18.70
CA LEU A 135 -1.93 -4.91 -20.11
C LEU A 135 -2.84 -5.96 -20.76
N LEU A 136 -3.11 -7.07 -20.05
CA LEU A 136 -4.05 -8.10 -20.53
C LEU A 136 -5.46 -7.53 -20.72
N SER A 137 -5.92 -6.67 -19.83
CA SER A 137 -7.22 -6.01 -19.94
C SER A 137 -7.28 -5.10 -21.16
N PHE A 138 -6.23 -4.32 -21.45
CA PHE A 138 -6.13 -3.54 -22.67
C PHE A 138 -6.08 -4.41 -23.91
N TRP A 139 -5.28 -5.48 -23.91
CA TRP A 139 -5.21 -6.41 -25.03
C TRP A 139 -6.56 -7.05 -25.36
N ALA A 140 -7.31 -7.47 -24.34
CA ALA A 140 -8.66 -8.00 -24.49
C ALA A 140 -9.61 -6.98 -25.17
N LEU A 141 -9.53 -5.70 -24.80
CA LEU A 141 -10.27 -4.62 -25.45
C LEU A 141 -9.92 -4.53 -26.93
N PHE A 142 -8.62 -4.50 -27.29
CA PHE A 142 -8.18 -4.45 -28.68
C PHE A 142 -8.64 -5.67 -29.49
N ALA A 143 -8.61 -6.89 -28.91
CA ALA A 143 -9.07 -8.10 -29.56
C ALA A 143 -10.57 -8.08 -29.88
N VAL A 144 -11.38 -7.43 -29.03
CA VAL A 144 -12.82 -7.25 -29.26
C VAL A 144 -13.10 -6.21 -30.36
N PHE A 145 -12.29 -5.15 -30.44
CA PHE A 145 -12.45 -4.08 -31.44
C PHE A 145 -11.81 -4.38 -32.78
N GLY A 146 -10.69 -5.11 -32.81
CA GLY A 146 -9.95 -5.41 -34.04
C GLY A 146 -10.61 -6.44 -34.95
N ARG A 147 -11.67 -7.12 -34.51
CA ARG A 147 -12.44 -8.01 -35.33
C ARG A 147 -13.28 -7.18 -36.33
N LYS A 148 -12.77 -7.03 -37.58
CA LYS A 148 -13.56 -6.49 -38.71
C LYS A 148 -14.87 -7.32 -38.81
N PRO A 149 -16.03 -6.66 -39.03
CA PRO A 149 -17.25 -7.40 -39.28
C PRO A 149 -17.01 -8.26 -40.53
N LYS A 150 -17.30 -9.58 -40.42
CA LYS A 150 -17.32 -10.45 -41.60
C LYS A 150 -18.21 -9.78 -42.61
N GLN A 151 -17.64 -9.38 -43.77
CA GLN A 151 -18.44 -9.03 -44.95
C GLN A 151 -19.23 -10.27 -45.31
N ILE A 152 -20.54 -10.19 -45.19
CA ILE A 152 -21.46 -11.19 -45.74
C ILE A 152 -21.39 -10.91 -47.25
N GLU A 153 -20.68 -11.75 -48.01
CA GLU A 153 -20.74 -11.73 -49.45
C GLU A 153 -22.20 -11.95 -49.85
N PRO A 154 -22.78 -11.04 -50.65
CA PRO A 154 -24.10 -11.28 -51.19
C PRO A 154 -24.00 -12.48 -52.13
N GLY A 155 -24.67 -13.59 -51.78
CA GLY A 155 -24.70 -14.80 -52.56
C GLY A 155 -25.12 -14.52 -54.02
N SER A 156 -24.32 -15.00 -54.92
CA SER A 156 -24.62 -15.14 -56.33
C SER A 156 -25.68 -16.19 -56.56
#